data_f067eebad7748c80a5b02ffa6108dd9b
#
_entry.id   f067eebad7748c80a5b02ffa6108dd9b
#
_cell.length_a   1.000
_cell.length_b   1.000
_cell.length_c   1.000
_cell.angle_alpha   90.00
_cell.angle_beta   90.00
_cell.angle_gamma   90.00
#
_symmetry.space_group_name_H-M   'P 1'
#
loop_
_entity.id
_entity.type
_entity.pdbx_description
1 polymer ?
#
loop_
_entity_poly.entity_id
_entity_poly.type
_entity_poly.pdbx_seq_one_letter_code
_entity_poly.pdbx_strand_id
1 'polypeptide(L)'
;EPIAKQILDAQIHKIKRTLLMEKNITLELTDSTQATLLNAAVSNLNNGGRGIGNIVESHLINPLARFLFDNSVFTDARVIIRNIDTAVSPVSLIGESKAIPPNS
;
A
#
# COMPACT_ATOMS: atom_id res chain seq x y z
N GLU A 1 19.09 -0.37 0.93
CA GLU A 1 19.27 0.18 2.27
C GLU A 1 18.51 -0.64 3.30
N PRO A 2 19.21 -1.45 4.12
CA PRO A 2 18.52 -2.38 5.04
C PRO A 2 17.58 -1.69 6.02
N ILE A 3 17.98 -0.55 6.57
CA ILE A 3 17.15 0.17 7.56
C ILE A 3 15.88 0.69 6.92
N ALA A 4 15.98 1.29 5.73
CA ALA A 4 14.83 1.80 5.02
C ALA A 4 13.84 0.67 4.71
N LYS A 5 14.35 -0.48 4.26
CA LYS A 5 13.52 -1.63 3.96
C LYS A 5 12.81 -2.15 5.20
N GLN A 6 13.49 -2.22 6.34
CA GLN A 6 12.90 -2.68 7.58
C GLN A 6 11.77 -1.77 8.05
N ILE A 7 11.98 -0.46 7.98
CA ILE A 7 10.95 0.51 8.37
C ILE A 7 9.75 0.41 7.42
N LEU A 8 10.02 0.32 6.12
CA LEU A 8 8.97 0.20 5.12
C LEU A 8 8.16 -1.08 5.32
N ASP A 9 8.84 -2.21 5.51
CA ASP A 9 8.17 -3.49 5.72
C ASP A 9 7.27 -3.46 6.97
N ALA A 10 7.74 -2.83 8.04
CA ALA A 10 6.96 -2.70 9.26
C ALA A 10 5.69 -1.86 9.03
N GLN A 11 5.81 -0.76 8.28
CA GLN A 11 4.67 0.08 7.95
C GLN A 11 3.65 -0.67 7.09
N ILE A 12 4.13 -1.40 6.08
CA ILE A 12 3.27 -2.19 5.19
C ILE A 12 2.54 -3.27 6.01
N HIS A 13 3.26 -3.96 6.87
CA HIS A 13 2.68 -5.01 7.70
C HIS A 13 1.56 -4.46 8.59
N LYS A 14 1.77 -3.30 9.17
CA LYS A 14 0.77 -2.64 10.01
C LYS A 14 -0.49 -2.32 9.20
N ILE A 15 -0.34 -1.81 7.99
CA ILE A 15 -1.46 -1.50 7.11
C ILE A 15 -2.25 -2.76 6.77
N LYS A 16 -1.56 -3.82 6.38
CA LYS A 16 -2.19 -5.11 6.06
C LYS A 16 -2.99 -5.65 7.23
N ARG A 17 -2.38 -5.60 8.42
CA ARG A 17 -3.02 -6.10 9.63
C ARG A 17 -4.27 -5.28 9.97
N THR A 18 -4.19 -3.96 9.88
CA THR A 18 -5.31 -3.08 10.17
C THR A 18 -6.48 -3.37 9.24
N LEU A 19 -6.22 -3.49 7.94
CA LEU A 19 -7.27 -3.78 6.97
C LEU A 19 -7.91 -5.14 7.24
N LEU A 20 -7.10 -6.14 7.55
CA LEU A 20 -7.62 -7.47 7.82
C LEU A 20 -8.48 -7.49 9.07
N MET A 21 -8.04 -6.85 10.14
CA MET A 21 -8.74 -6.88 11.42
C MET A 21 -10.00 -6.01 11.43
N GLU A 22 -9.96 -4.85 10.77
CA GLU A 22 -11.07 -3.91 10.83
C GLU A 22 -12.08 -4.10 9.71
N LYS A 23 -11.63 -4.56 8.54
CA LYS A 23 -12.48 -4.62 7.34
C LYS A 23 -12.49 -5.98 6.68
N ASN A 24 -11.74 -6.94 7.22
CA ASN A 24 -11.57 -8.26 6.59
C ASN A 24 -11.10 -8.14 5.13
N ILE A 25 -10.23 -7.19 4.87
CA ILE A 25 -9.62 -7.00 3.55
C ILE A 25 -8.20 -7.54 3.60
N THR A 26 -7.89 -8.48 2.70
CA THR A 26 -6.55 -9.01 2.55
C THR A 26 -5.83 -8.19 1.49
N LEU A 27 -4.80 -7.48 1.89
CA LEU A 27 -4.01 -6.66 0.98
C LEU A 27 -2.73 -7.40 0.59
N GLU A 28 -2.47 -7.46 -0.71
CA GLU A 28 -1.23 -8.01 -1.23
C GLU A 28 -0.55 -6.99 -2.13
N LEU A 29 0.77 -6.92 -2.01
CA LEU A 29 1.59 -6.04 -2.82
C LEU A 29 2.57 -6.90 -3.61
N THR A 30 2.59 -6.73 -4.92
CA THR A 30 3.55 -7.44 -5.76
C THR A 30 4.98 -6.94 -5.50
N ASP A 31 5.96 -7.68 -5.96
CA ASP A 31 7.36 -7.29 -5.84
C ASP A 31 7.62 -5.93 -6.52
N SER A 32 6.95 -5.69 -7.66
CA SER A 32 7.05 -4.40 -8.36
C SER A 32 6.55 -3.26 -7.49
N THR A 33 5.43 -3.46 -6.82
CA THR A 33 4.86 -2.45 -5.93
C THR A 33 5.81 -2.15 -4.77
N GLN A 34 6.33 -3.20 -4.15
CA GLN A 34 7.26 -3.04 -3.03
C GLN A 34 8.55 -2.36 -3.46
N ALA A 35 9.06 -2.70 -4.64
CA ALA A 35 10.27 -2.07 -5.18
C ALA A 35 10.04 -0.57 -5.44
N THR A 36 8.90 -0.20 -5.99
CA THR A 36 8.55 1.20 -6.23
C THR A 36 8.49 1.98 -4.91
N LEU A 37 7.86 1.40 -3.88
CA LEU A 37 7.79 2.02 -2.57
C LEU A 37 9.19 2.18 -1.95
N LEU A 38 10.01 1.14 -2.05
CA LEU A 38 11.35 1.18 -1.49
C LEU A 38 12.20 2.23 -2.18
N ASN A 39 12.14 2.32 -3.51
CA ASN A 39 12.88 3.32 -4.25
C ASN A 39 12.47 4.73 -3.85
N ALA A 40 11.17 4.98 -3.69
CA ALA A 40 10.68 6.27 -3.25
C ALA A 40 11.14 6.58 -1.83
N ALA A 41 11.09 5.60 -0.94
CA ALA A 41 11.51 5.75 0.44
C ALA A 41 13.01 6.07 0.54
N VAL A 42 13.82 5.34 -0.21
CA VAL A 42 15.29 5.55 -0.23
C VAL A 42 15.62 6.95 -0.75
N SER A 43 14.90 7.43 -1.76
CA SER A 43 15.11 8.76 -2.32
C SER A 43 14.84 9.87 -1.30
N ASN A 44 14.11 9.58 -0.23
CA ASN A 44 13.74 10.55 0.78
C ASN A 44 14.46 10.35 2.12
N LEU A 45 15.54 9.56 2.13
CA LEU A 45 16.29 9.29 3.36
C LEU A 45 16.90 10.54 3.98
N ASN A 46 17.16 11.58 3.19
CA ASN A 46 17.70 12.83 3.69
C ASN A 46 16.77 13.51 4.69
N ASN A 47 15.51 13.13 4.71
CA ASN A 47 14.52 13.65 5.66
C ASN A 47 14.38 12.76 6.89
N GLY A 48 15.27 11.79 7.05
CA GLY A 48 15.25 10.87 8.18
C GLY A 48 14.07 9.90 8.11
N GLY A 49 13.73 9.30 9.25
CA GLY A 49 12.64 8.33 9.31
C GLY A 49 11.27 8.88 8.93
N ARG A 50 11.09 10.19 9.06
CA ARG A 50 9.84 10.85 8.68
C ARG A 50 9.57 10.75 7.19
N GLY A 51 10.64 10.79 6.37
CA GLY A 51 10.50 10.69 4.93
C GLY A 51 9.85 9.38 4.50
N ILE A 52 10.20 8.29 5.17
CA ILE A 52 9.62 6.98 4.86
C ILE A 52 8.12 6.95 5.20
N GLY A 53 7.74 7.47 6.37
CA GLY A 53 6.33 7.56 6.74
C GLY A 53 5.51 8.39 5.76
N ASN A 54 6.06 9.51 5.33
CA ASN A 54 5.39 10.37 4.35
C ASN A 54 5.23 9.66 3.00
N ILE A 55 6.23 8.89 2.58
CA ILE A 55 6.16 8.13 1.33
C ILE A 55 5.09 7.05 1.42
N VAL A 56 5.04 6.32 2.54
CA VAL A 56 4.00 5.30 2.72
C VAL A 56 2.63 5.94 2.65
N GLU A 57 2.44 7.09 3.30
CA GLU A 57 1.16 7.77 3.29
C GLU A 57 0.78 8.26 1.89
N SER A 58 1.69 8.95 1.20
CA SER A 58 1.39 9.55 -0.09
C SER A 58 1.35 8.54 -1.24
N HIS A 59 2.12 7.45 -1.15
CA HIS A 59 2.26 6.48 -2.24
C HIS A 59 1.46 5.20 -2.01
N LEU A 60 1.01 4.95 -0.81
CA LEU A 60 0.25 3.74 -0.51
C LEU A 60 -1.08 4.05 0.20
N ILE A 61 -1.04 4.67 1.37
CA ILE A 61 -2.25 4.84 2.20
C ILE A 61 -3.31 5.65 1.48
N ASN A 62 -2.98 6.86 1.04
CA ASN A 62 -3.94 7.73 0.37
C ASN A 62 -4.41 7.18 -0.97
N PRO A 63 -3.50 6.69 -1.84
CA PRO A 63 -3.95 6.06 -3.09
C PRO A 63 -4.78 4.81 -2.85
N LEU A 64 -4.45 4.03 -1.81
CA LEU A 64 -5.22 2.82 -1.49
C LEU A 64 -6.65 3.17 -1.08
N ALA A 65 -6.81 4.21 -0.25
CA ALA A 65 -8.13 4.65 0.15
C ALA A 65 -8.98 5.03 -1.08
N ARG A 66 -8.40 5.75 -2.03
CA ARG A 66 -9.10 6.10 -3.27
C ARG A 66 -9.41 4.85 -4.11
N PHE A 67 -8.45 3.92 -4.20
CA PHE A 67 -8.65 2.68 -4.94
C PHE A 67 -9.82 1.88 -4.37
N LEU A 68 -9.86 1.73 -3.06
CA LEU A 68 -10.94 1.00 -2.40
C LEU A 68 -12.29 1.68 -2.62
N PHE A 69 -12.32 3.00 -2.51
CA PHE A 69 -13.56 3.75 -2.72
C PHE A 69 -14.04 3.64 -4.16
N ASP A 70 -13.13 3.84 -5.13
CA ASP A 70 -13.48 3.81 -6.55
C ASP A 70 -13.97 2.44 -7.01
N ASN A 71 -13.48 1.37 -6.37
CA ASN A 71 -13.89 0.01 -6.70
C ASN A 71 -14.99 -0.52 -5.78
N SER A 72 -15.54 0.34 -4.93
CA SER A 72 -16.59 -0.02 -3.97
C SER A 72 -16.18 -1.18 -3.07
N VAL A 73 -14.92 -1.18 -2.65
CA VAL A 73 -14.37 -2.22 -1.76
C VAL A 73 -14.37 -1.67 -0.34
N PHE A 74 -15.28 -2.15 0.49
CA PHE A 74 -15.41 -1.65 1.86
C PHE A 74 -15.12 -2.70 2.92
N THR A 75 -15.36 -3.98 2.59
CA THR A 75 -15.13 -5.09 3.51
C THR A 75 -15.13 -6.40 2.73
N ASP A 76 -14.59 -7.46 3.34
CA ASP A 76 -14.65 -8.84 2.81
C ASP A 76 -14.13 -8.92 1.39
N ALA A 77 -12.89 -8.54 1.19
CA ALA A 77 -12.29 -8.53 -0.13
C ALA A 77 -10.81 -8.86 -0.09
N ARG A 78 -10.29 -9.25 -1.23
CA ARG A 78 -8.87 -9.43 -1.45
C ARG A 78 -8.43 -8.39 -2.48
N VAL A 79 -7.40 -7.64 -2.15
CA VAL A 79 -6.88 -6.57 -3.01
C VAL A 79 -5.42 -6.86 -3.33
N ILE A 80 -5.10 -6.89 -4.62
CA ILE A 80 -3.73 -7.09 -5.09
C ILE A 80 -3.29 -5.83 -5.81
N ILE A 81 -2.28 -5.17 -5.28
CA ILE A 81 -1.69 -3.98 -5.91
C ILE A 81 -0.49 -4.43 -6.72
N ARG A 82 -0.58 -4.28 -8.03
CA ARG A 82 0.44 -4.75 -8.96
C ARG A 82 1.53 -3.74 -9.20
N ASN A 83 1.23 -2.45 -9.07
CA ASN A 83 2.22 -1.39 -9.23
C ASN A 83 1.63 -0.07 -8.74
N ILE A 84 2.51 0.93 -8.68
CA ILE A 84 2.13 2.28 -8.30
C ILE A 84 2.43 3.19 -9.48
N ASP A 85 1.40 3.91 -9.95
CA ASP A 85 1.57 4.86 -11.05
C ASP A 85 2.02 6.19 -10.47
N THR A 86 3.31 6.45 -10.58
CA THR A 86 3.90 7.70 -10.09
C THR A 86 3.93 8.79 -11.15
N ALA A 87 3.51 8.48 -12.37
CA ALA A 87 3.47 9.45 -13.47
C ALA A 87 2.28 10.41 -13.36
N VAL A 88 1.29 10.05 -12.53
CA VAL A 88 0.10 10.89 -12.32
C VAL A 88 0.17 11.53 -10.94
N SER A 89 -0.46 12.69 -10.80
CA SER A 89 -0.54 13.41 -9.53
C SER A 89 -1.99 13.73 -9.21
N PRO A 90 -2.51 13.26 -8.07
CA PRO A 90 -1.85 12.41 -7.07
C PRO A 90 -1.54 11.00 -7.58
N VAL A 91 -0.59 10.36 -6.92
CA VAL A 91 -0.16 9.00 -7.24
C VAL A 91 -1.36 8.04 -7.20
N SER A 92 -1.40 7.09 -8.13
CA SER A 92 -2.50 6.14 -8.23
C SER A 92 -1.99 4.70 -8.14
N LEU A 93 -2.83 3.79 -7.65
CA LEU A 93 -2.47 2.38 -7.58
C LEU A 93 -3.04 1.63 -8.77
N ILE A 94 -2.23 0.70 -9.28
CA ILE A 94 -2.64 -0.21 -10.34
C ILE A 94 -2.82 -1.57 -9.69
N GLY A 95 -4.04 -2.09 -9.73
CA GLY A 95 -4.32 -3.35 -9.08
C GLY A 95 -5.71 -3.85 -9.37
N GLU A 96 -6.11 -4.87 -8.61
CA GLU A 96 -7.43 -5.48 -8.75
C GLU A 96 -7.97 -5.88 -7.40
N SER A 97 -9.28 -5.99 -7.30
CA SER A 97 -9.95 -6.42 -6.09
C SER A 97 -10.90 -7.57 -6.42
N LYS A 98 -11.09 -8.44 -5.43
CA LYS A 98 -12.00 -9.57 -5.57
C LYS A 98 -12.75 -9.76 -4.26
N ALA A 99 -14.07 -9.82 -4.34
CA ALA A 99 -14.88 -10.06 -3.15
C ALA A 99 -14.64 -11.47 -2.62
N ILE A 100 -14.59 -11.59 -1.29
CA ILE A 100 -14.47 -12.89 -0.63
C ILE A 100 -15.87 -13.29 -0.17
N PRO A 101 -16.39 -14.48 -0.60
CA PRO A 101 -17.70 -14.92 -0.15
C PRO A 101 -17.72 -15.10 1.37
N PRO A 102 -18.85 -14.78 2.03
CA PRO A 102 -18.92 -14.85 3.50
C PRO A 102 -18.65 -16.22 4.10
N ASN A 103 -18.87 -17.28 3.33
CA ASN A 103 -18.70 -18.65 3.81
C ASN A 103 -17.45 -19.33 3.27
N SER A 104 -16.49 -18.55 2.82
CA SER A 104 -15.21 -19.11 2.31
C SER A 104 -14.23 -19.36 3.43
#